data_20a86c34a3df6581f7ca9355bdb4468a
#
_entry.id   20a86c34a3df6581f7ca9355bdb4468a
#
_cell.length_a   1.000
_cell.length_b   1.000
_cell.length_c   1.000
_cell.angle_alpha   90.00
_cell.angle_beta   90.00
_cell.angle_gamma   90.00
#
_symmetry.space_group_name_H-M   'P 1'
#
loop_
_entity.id
_entity.type
_entity.pdbx_description
1 polymer ?
#
loop_
_entity_poly.entity_id
_entity_poly.type
_entity_poly.pdbx_seq_one_letter_code
_entity_poly.pdbx_strand_id
1 'polypeptide(L)'
;MSTAFLFPGQGSQKLGMGAELFDQFPEEVAKANEILGYSLSDLCLNGPEEKLGQTQYTQPALYFVSYLQARVRTNPESAPKMAAGHSVGEFAALAYAGTFSFAEGLRMVAKRGEIMSKVRGGGMAAVIALDFCKIKEVLRSEGLSLIDLANFNSPGQIVISGPAKEVAQSLGPLKEAGAKLVVPLKVSGAFHSRMMKEPALQFGEFLKEFSFLETSIPVYANVTAAPYTDS
;
A
#
# COMPACT_ATOMS: atom_id res chain seq x y z
N MET A 1 4.69 24.47 -14.23
CA MET A 1 3.65 23.54 -13.71
C MET A 1 4.17 22.92 -12.42
N SER A 2 3.30 22.62 -11.45
CA SER A 2 3.72 21.91 -10.25
C SER A 2 3.60 20.40 -10.49
N THR A 3 4.65 19.64 -10.16
CA THR A 3 4.69 18.18 -10.27
C THR A 3 4.37 17.55 -8.92
N ALA A 4 3.58 16.48 -8.91
CA ALA A 4 3.37 15.62 -7.75
C ALA A 4 3.85 14.20 -8.06
N PHE A 5 4.49 13.54 -7.09
CA PHE A 5 4.82 12.11 -7.21
C PHE A 5 3.78 11.28 -6.47
N LEU A 6 3.23 10.29 -7.19
CA LEU A 6 2.27 9.33 -6.64
C LEU A 6 2.91 7.94 -6.63
N PHE A 7 3.00 7.35 -5.44
CA PHE A 7 3.62 6.04 -5.23
C PHE A 7 2.54 4.95 -5.14
N PRO A 8 2.62 3.91 -5.99
CA PRO A 8 1.59 2.88 -6.06
C PRO A 8 1.58 1.98 -4.82
N GLY A 9 0.43 1.36 -4.58
CA GLY A 9 0.22 0.35 -3.56
C GLY A 9 0.18 -1.07 -4.09
N GLN A 10 -0.09 -2.03 -3.19
CA GLN A 10 -0.24 -3.45 -3.52
C GLN A 10 -1.32 -3.66 -4.59
N GLY A 11 -1.02 -4.51 -5.56
CA GLY A 11 -1.82 -4.74 -6.77
C GLY A 11 -1.19 -4.16 -8.03
N SER A 12 -0.17 -3.30 -7.91
CA SER A 12 0.58 -2.73 -9.03
C SER A 12 1.86 -3.49 -9.38
N GLN A 13 2.26 -4.47 -8.55
CA GLN A 13 3.43 -5.31 -8.82
C GLN A 13 3.22 -6.15 -10.06
N LYS A 14 4.29 -6.33 -10.82
CA LYS A 14 4.33 -7.22 -12.00
C LYS A 14 5.75 -7.74 -12.22
N LEU A 15 5.88 -8.91 -12.83
CA LEU A 15 7.18 -9.40 -13.28
C LEU A 15 7.83 -8.44 -14.26
N GLY A 16 9.15 -8.32 -14.18
CA GLY A 16 9.95 -7.40 -14.98
C GLY A 16 9.97 -5.96 -14.46
N MET A 17 9.27 -5.63 -13.36
CA MET A 17 9.31 -4.29 -12.81
C MET A 17 10.71 -3.94 -12.29
N GLY A 18 11.18 -2.73 -12.61
CA GLY A 18 12.47 -2.22 -12.17
C GLY A 18 13.66 -2.69 -13.03
N ALA A 19 13.45 -3.39 -14.13
CA ALA A 19 14.52 -3.91 -14.97
C ALA A 19 15.53 -2.83 -15.42
N GLU A 20 15.05 -1.64 -15.73
CA GLU A 20 15.88 -0.50 -16.15
C GLU A 20 16.58 0.23 -15.01
N LEU A 21 16.31 -0.15 -13.76
CA LEU A 21 16.80 0.55 -12.56
C LEU A 21 17.95 -0.16 -11.86
N PHE A 22 17.91 -1.49 -11.80
CA PHE A 22 18.81 -2.23 -10.89
C PHE A 22 20.28 -2.09 -11.23
N ASP A 23 20.64 -1.98 -12.50
CA ASP A 23 22.01 -1.73 -12.93
C ASP A 23 22.49 -0.31 -12.61
N GLN A 24 21.56 0.64 -12.44
CA GLN A 24 21.86 2.01 -12.08
C GLN A 24 22.07 2.21 -10.56
N PHE A 25 21.59 1.25 -9.74
CA PHE A 25 21.59 1.34 -8.29
C PHE A 25 22.15 0.07 -7.62
N PRO A 26 23.38 -0.36 -7.97
CA PRO A 26 23.94 -1.62 -7.46
C PRO A 26 24.10 -1.65 -5.93
N GLU A 27 24.35 -0.51 -5.30
CA GLU A 27 24.50 -0.40 -3.85
C GLU A 27 23.15 -0.63 -3.14
N GLU A 28 22.08 -0.01 -3.64
CA GLU A 28 20.73 -0.20 -3.11
C GLU A 28 20.24 -1.62 -3.33
N VAL A 29 20.58 -2.25 -4.47
CA VAL A 29 20.29 -3.66 -4.74
C VAL A 29 21.00 -4.56 -3.74
N ALA A 30 22.29 -4.37 -3.53
CA ALA A 30 23.08 -5.14 -2.56
C ALA A 30 22.53 -4.98 -1.14
N LYS A 31 22.21 -3.72 -0.75
CA LYS A 31 21.65 -3.41 0.56
C LYS A 31 20.27 -4.02 0.76
N ALA A 32 19.42 -4.01 -0.27
CA ALA A 32 18.11 -4.64 -0.22
C ALA A 32 18.22 -6.16 0.00
N ASN A 33 19.13 -6.83 -0.72
CA ASN A 33 19.35 -8.26 -0.60
C ASN A 33 19.90 -8.62 0.78
N GLU A 34 20.81 -7.81 1.35
CA GLU A 34 21.33 -7.97 2.71
C GLU A 34 20.20 -7.91 3.76
N ILE A 35 19.36 -6.87 3.67
CA ILE A 35 18.26 -6.64 4.64
C ILE A 35 17.22 -7.76 4.57
N LEU A 36 16.89 -8.22 3.37
CA LEU A 36 15.78 -9.14 3.15
C LEU A 36 16.20 -10.60 3.20
N GLY A 37 17.49 -10.91 3.05
CA GLY A 37 18.01 -12.28 3.02
C GLY A 37 17.69 -13.06 1.72
N TYR A 38 17.24 -12.36 0.67
CA TYR A 38 16.99 -12.91 -0.66
C TYR A 38 17.23 -11.86 -1.75
N SER A 39 17.39 -12.28 -3.01
CA SER A 39 17.51 -11.35 -4.13
C SER A 39 16.17 -10.73 -4.48
N LEU A 40 15.98 -9.47 -4.09
CA LEU A 40 14.76 -8.71 -4.39
C LEU A 40 14.67 -8.36 -5.88
N SER A 41 15.80 -8.01 -6.49
CA SER A 41 15.86 -7.74 -7.94
C SER A 41 15.51 -8.97 -8.77
N ASP A 42 16.04 -10.14 -8.41
CA ASP A 42 15.70 -11.40 -9.10
C ASP A 42 14.21 -11.74 -8.94
N LEU A 43 13.66 -11.58 -7.74
CA LEU A 43 12.22 -11.76 -7.51
C LEU A 43 11.36 -10.81 -8.37
N CYS A 44 11.77 -9.54 -8.51
CA CYS A 44 11.06 -8.57 -9.34
C CYS A 44 11.14 -8.93 -10.84
N LEU A 45 12.30 -9.40 -11.32
CA LEU A 45 12.54 -9.69 -12.73
C LEU A 45 12.00 -11.05 -13.16
N ASN A 46 12.32 -12.08 -12.38
CA ASN A 46 12.17 -13.47 -12.76
C ASN A 46 11.10 -14.22 -11.95
N GLY A 47 10.66 -13.65 -10.81
CA GLY A 47 9.60 -14.22 -9.99
C GLY A 47 10.05 -15.31 -9.01
N PRO A 48 9.19 -16.30 -8.73
CA PRO A 48 7.89 -16.56 -9.38
C PRO A 48 6.79 -15.53 -9.01
N GLU A 49 5.84 -15.34 -9.93
CA GLU A 49 4.76 -14.35 -9.76
C GLU A 49 3.92 -14.59 -8.49
N GLU A 50 3.67 -15.85 -8.15
CA GLU A 50 2.94 -16.22 -6.96
C GLU A 50 3.66 -15.75 -5.68
N LYS A 51 5.00 -15.81 -5.66
CA LYS A 51 5.80 -15.30 -4.54
C LYS A 51 5.76 -13.78 -4.50
N LEU A 52 5.94 -13.11 -5.66
CA LEU A 52 5.86 -11.66 -5.77
C LEU A 52 4.48 -11.13 -5.36
N GLY A 53 3.40 -11.91 -5.58
CA GLY A 53 2.03 -11.59 -5.17
C GLY A 53 1.73 -11.73 -3.69
N GLN A 54 2.62 -12.35 -2.90
CA GLN A 54 2.43 -12.49 -1.45
C GLN A 54 2.81 -11.20 -0.73
N THR A 55 1.97 -10.73 0.18
CA THR A 55 2.09 -9.43 0.86
C THR A 55 3.48 -9.14 1.44
N GLN A 56 4.14 -10.15 2.07
CA GLN A 56 5.47 -10.00 2.63
C GLN A 56 6.59 -9.80 1.59
N TYR A 57 6.36 -10.14 0.35
CA TYR A 57 7.28 -9.92 -0.76
C TYR A 57 6.86 -8.73 -1.63
N THR A 58 5.55 -8.55 -1.81
CA THR A 58 4.99 -7.44 -2.60
C THR A 58 5.38 -6.09 -2.02
N GLN A 59 5.28 -5.92 -0.69
CA GLN A 59 5.52 -4.61 -0.08
C GLN A 59 6.96 -4.15 -0.21
N PRO A 60 7.99 -4.95 0.13
CA PRO A 60 9.38 -4.59 -0.14
C PRO A 60 9.67 -4.31 -1.62
N ALA A 61 9.10 -5.13 -2.53
CA ALA A 61 9.32 -4.98 -3.96
C ALA A 61 8.76 -3.67 -4.51
N LEU A 62 7.54 -3.31 -4.13
CA LEU A 62 6.92 -2.03 -4.52
C LEU A 62 7.66 -0.83 -3.94
N TYR A 63 8.03 -0.89 -2.66
CA TYR A 63 8.82 0.16 -2.02
C TYR A 63 10.14 0.38 -2.76
N PHE A 64 10.89 -0.69 -2.99
CA PHE A 64 12.20 -0.69 -3.65
C PHE A 64 12.14 -0.05 -5.03
N VAL A 65 11.31 -0.62 -5.92
CA VAL A 65 11.19 -0.14 -7.30
C VAL A 65 10.66 1.30 -7.35
N SER A 66 9.66 1.62 -6.53
CA SER A 66 9.07 2.97 -6.50
C SER A 66 10.06 4.04 -6.02
N TYR A 67 10.85 3.73 -5.00
CA TYR A 67 11.90 4.62 -4.50
C TYR A 67 12.97 4.89 -5.56
N LEU A 68 13.51 3.84 -6.20
CA LEU A 68 14.50 3.99 -7.26
C LEU A 68 13.95 4.76 -8.46
N GLN A 69 12.71 4.48 -8.85
CA GLN A 69 12.06 5.15 -9.97
C GLN A 69 11.86 6.65 -9.69
N ALA A 70 11.52 7.02 -8.46
CA ALA A 70 11.42 8.42 -8.06
C ALA A 70 12.78 9.14 -8.15
N ARG A 71 13.86 8.50 -7.72
CA ARG A 71 15.22 9.05 -7.83
C ARG A 71 15.63 9.33 -9.27
N VAL A 72 15.40 8.39 -10.19
CA VAL A 72 15.70 8.57 -11.61
C VAL A 72 14.89 9.70 -12.25
N ARG A 73 13.62 9.83 -11.85
CA ARG A 73 12.71 10.85 -12.40
C ARG A 73 12.90 12.24 -11.81
N THR A 74 13.65 12.35 -10.73
CA THR A 74 13.92 13.64 -10.10
C THR A 74 15.03 14.37 -10.84
N ASN A 75 14.73 15.53 -11.35
CA ASN A 75 15.72 16.48 -11.86
C ASN A 75 15.38 17.90 -11.35
N PRO A 76 16.32 18.85 -11.37
CA PRO A 76 16.10 20.20 -10.84
C PRO A 76 14.89 20.93 -11.45
N GLU A 77 14.59 20.67 -12.72
CA GLU A 77 13.51 21.36 -13.45
C GLU A 77 12.12 20.75 -13.17
N SER A 78 12.07 19.46 -12.79
CA SER A 78 10.84 18.69 -12.58
C SER A 78 10.70 18.11 -11.18
N ALA A 79 11.48 18.59 -10.21
CA ALA A 79 11.37 18.16 -8.82
C ALA A 79 9.93 18.29 -8.31
N PRO A 80 9.39 17.25 -7.67
CA PRO A 80 8.01 17.28 -7.19
C PRO A 80 7.85 18.31 -6.06
N LYS A 81 6.72 18.99 -6.05
CA LYS A 81 6.34 19.92 -4.99
C LYS A 81 5.57 19.26 -3.85
N MET A 82 5.12 18.02 -4.07
CA MET A 82 4.40 17.21 -3.09
C MET A 82 4.48 15.74 -3.48
N ALA A 83 4.23 14.86 -2.52
CA ALA A 83 4.14 13.43 -2.75
C ALA A 83 2.96 12.82 -2.00
N ALA A 84 2.47 11.70 -2.50
CA ALA A 84 1.51 10.84 -1.81
C ALA A 84 1.77 9.39 -2.21
N GLY A 85 1.37 8.45 -1.37
CA GLY A 85 1.48 7.03 -1.67
C GLY A 85 0.23 6.27 -1.27
N HIS A 86 -0.15 5.28 -2.05
CA HIS A 86 -1.27 4.40 -1.72
C HIS A 86 -0.80 3.28 -0.79
N SER A 87 -1.28 3.25 0.44
CA SER A 87 -0.93 2.23 1.45
C SER A 87 0.59 2.06 1.61
N VAL A 88 1.21 0.96 1.14
CA VAL A 88 2.67 0.79 1.21
C VAL A 88 3.45 1.86 0.44
N GLY A 89 2.87 2.43 -0.59
CA GLY A 89 3.47 3.53 -1.36
C GLY A 89 3.75 4.77 -0.52
N GLU A 90 3.03 4.98 0.58
CA GLU A 90 3.27 6.09 1.52
C GLU A 90 4.67 6.01 2.15
N PHE A 91 5.19 4.81 2.42
CA PHE A 91 6.58 4.64 2.87
C PHE A 91 7.60 5.06 1.82
N ALA A 92 7.35 4.78 0.54
CA ALA A 92 8.22 5.24 -0.54
C ALA A 92 8.16 6.76 -0.70
N ALA A 93 6.99 7.39 -0.53
CA ALA A 93 6.84 8.84 -0.54
C ALA A 93 7.60 9.51 0.62
N LEU A 94 7.49 8.95 1.83
CA LEU A 94 8.19 9.45 3.02
C LEU A 94 9.72 9.28 2.91
N ALA A 95 10.20 8.12 2.45
CA ALA A 95 11.63 7.90 2.20
C ALA A 95 12.18 8.85 1.14
N TYR A 96 11.43 9.07 0.06
CA TYR A 96 11.78 10.04 -0.98
C TYR A 96 11.86 11.47 -0.43
N ALA A 97 10.95 11.83 0.47
CA ALA A 97 10.95 13.14 1.15
C ALA A 97 11.98 13.26 2.28
N GLY A 98 12.78 12.23 2.55
CA GLY A 98 13.89 12.26 3.50
C GLY A 98 13.52 12.02 4.96
N THR A 99 12.29 11.54 5.24
CA THR A 99 11.83 11.26 6.61
C THR A 99 12.66 10.15 7.29
N PHE A 100 13.15 9.21 6.51
CA PHE A 100 14.06 8.14 6.92
C PHE A 100 14.85 7.63 5.72
N SER A 101 15.93 6.91 5.97
CA SER A 101 16.78 6.34 4.92
C SER A 101 16.06 5.25 4.12
N PHE A 102 16.55 4.99 2.90
CA PHE A 102 16.09 3.86 2.08
C PHE A 102 16.13 2.52 2.85
N ALA A 103 17.22 2.27 3.57
CA ALA A 103 17.40 1.03 4.31
C ALA A 103 16.40 0.87 5.46
N GLU A 104 16.13 1.95 6.20
CA GLU A 104 15.13 1.96 7.28
C GLU A 104 13.73 1.72 6.71
N GLY A 105 13.36 2.44 5.65
CA GLY A 105 12.07 2.24 4.99
C GLY A 105 11.89 0.82 4.47
N LEU A 106 12.94 0.20 3.92
CA LEU A 106 12.88 -1.19 3.48
C LEU A 106 12.66 -2.17 4.64
N ARG A 107 13.33 -1.96 5.79
CA ARG A 107 13.08 -2.74 7.02
C ARG A 107 11.64 -2.58 7.51
N MET A 108 11.12 -1.35 7.50
CA MET A 108 9.74 -1.06 7.90
C MET A 108 8.72 -1.78 7.01
N VAL A 109 8.84 -1.69 5.69
CA VAL A 109 7.87 -2.33 4.78
C VAL A 109 8.00 -3.85 4.76
N ALA A 110 9.20 -4.40 4.97
CA ALA A 110 9.40 -5.83 5.15
C ALA A 110 8.68 -6.34 6.40
N LYS A 111 8.84 -5.65 7.54
CA LYS A 111 8.16 -5.99 8.79
C LYS A 111 6.65 -5.82 8.68
N ARG A 112 6.20 -4.73 8.05
CA ARG A 112 4.76 -4.49 7.76
C ARG A 112 4.18 -5.63 6.92
N GLY A 113 4.84 -6.00 5.84
CA GLY A 113 4.43 -7.09 4.97
C GLY A 113 4.39 -8.44 5.69
N GLU A 114 5.39 -8.74 6.52
CA GLU A 114 5.44 -9.93 7.36
C GLU A 114 4.24 -10.01 8.32
N ILE A 115 3.99 -8.94 9.09
CA ILE A 115 2.89 -8.88 10.06
C ILE A 115 1.53 -9.02 9.34
N MET A 116 1.31 -8.25 8.28
CA MET A 116 0.06 -8.28 7.52
C MET A 116 -0.18 -9.63 6.84
N SER A 117 0.88 -10.31 6.39
CA SER A 117 0.76 -11.61 5.73
C SER A 117 0.29 -12.74 6.65
N LYS A 118 0.33 -12.54 7.97
CA LYS A 118 -0.12 -13.52 8.96
C LYS A 118 -1.63 -13.48 9.21
N VAL A 119 -2.29 -12.39 8.82
CA VAL A 119 -3.75 -12.25 8.98
C VAL A 119 -4.47 -13.15 7.98
N ARG A 120 -5.45 -13.90 8.46
CA ARG A 120 -6.22 -14.87 7.69
C ARG A 120 -7.73 -14.63 7.83
N GLY A 121 -8.50 -15.23 6.93
CA GLY A 121 -9.96 -15.19 7.00
C GLY A 121 -10.59 -13.87 6.58
N GLY A 122 -9.78 -12.92 6.12
CA GLY A 122 -10.25 -11.64 5.60
C GLY A 122 -10.43 -11.63 4.08
N GLY A 123 -11.18 -10.66 3.61
CA GLY A 123 -11.38 -10.37 2.19
C GLY A 123 -11.58 -8.89 1.95
N MET A 124 -11.45 -8.47 0.70
CA MET A 124 -11.69 -7.10 0.25
C MET A 124 -12.41 -7.10 -1.09
N ALA A 125 -13.19 -6.06 -1.35
CA ALA A 125 -13.80 -5.83 -2.66
C ALA A 125 -13.81 -4.34 -3.01
N ALA A 126 -13.56 -4.03 -4.27
CA ALA A 126 -13.72 -2.68 -4.80
C ALA A 126 -15.16 -2.46 -5.26
N VAL A 127 -15.81 -1.43 -4.75
CA VAL A 127 -17.16 -0.99 -5.12
C VAL A 127 -17.03 0.23 -6.02
N ILE A 128 -17.54 0.12 -7.23
CA ILE A 128 -17.41 1.15 -8.27
C ILE A 128 -18.74 1.86 -8.49
N ALA A 129 -18.69 3.19 -8.50
CA ALA A 129 -19.80 4.08 -8.79
C ALA A 129 -21.04 3.89 -7.87
N LEU A 130 -20.80 3.63 -6.59
CA LEU A 130 -21.82 3.67 -5.56
C LEU A 130 -21.35 4.62 -4.44
N ASP A 131 -22.26 5.49 -3.99
CA ASP A 131 -21.99 6.44 -2.92
C ASP A 131 -21.72 5.74 -1.56
N PHE A 132 -20.87 6.36 -0.77
CA PHE A 132 -20.46 5.81 0.51
C PHE A 132 -21.62 5.66 1.52
N CYS A 133 -22.57 6.59 1.53
CA CYS A 133 -23.75 6.50 2.39
C CYS A 133 -24.61 5.29 1.99
N LYS A 134 -24.76 5.07 0.68
CA LYS A 134 -25.52 3.95 0.15
C LYS A 134 -24.84 2.62 0.45
N ILE A 135 -23.49 2.55 0.33
CA ILE A 135 -22.74 1.34 0.75
C ILE A 135 -23.00 1.04 2.23
N LYS A 136 -22.92 2.03 3.12
CA LYS A 136 -23.19 1.83 4.56
C LYS A 136 -24.62 1.40 4.83
N GLU A 137 -25.59 1.95 4.13
CA GLU A 137 -27.00 1.57 4.24
C GLU A 137 -27.20 0.10 3.89
N VAL A 138 -26.65 -0.35 2.75
CA VAL A 138 -26.71 -1.74 2.30
C VAL A 138 -26.05 -2.67 3.31
N LEU A 139 -24.82 -2.38 3.73
CA LEU A 139 -24.13 -3.23 4.70
C LEU A 139 -24.91 -3.37 6.01
N ARG A 140 -25.55 -2.29 6.46
CA ARG A 140 -26.40 -2.31 7.66
C ARG A 140 -27.67 -3.10 7.47
N SER A 141 -28.38 -2.94 6.35
CA SER A 141 -29.63 -3.65 6.08
C SER A 141 -29.45 -5.16 5.93
N GLU A 142 -28.27 -5.56 5.40
CA GLU A 142 -27.88 -6.96 5.25
C GLU A 142 -27.26 -7.58 6.53
N GLY A 143 -27.11 -6.80 7.61
CA GLY A 143 -26.51 -7.28 8.85
C GLY A 143 -24.98 -7.51 8.77
N LEU A 144 -24.31 -6.96 7.76
CA LEU A 144 -22.88 -7.14 7.49
C LEU A 144 -22.03 -6.13 8.28
N SER A 145 -22.15 -6.16 9.60
CA SER A 145 -21.60 -5.14 10.51
C SER A 145 -20.09 -5.21 10.72
N LEU A 146 -19.43 -6.29 10.29
CA LEU A 146 -17.98 -6.48 10.41
C LEU A 146 -17.22 -6.00 9.17
N ILE A 147 -17.91 -5.49 8.16
CA ILE A 147 -17.28 -4.87 6.99
C ILE A 147 -16.99 -3.41 7.27
N ASP A 148 -15.76 -3.01 7.03
CA ASP A 148 -15.28 -1.63 7.09
C ASP A 148 -15.10 -1.04 5.68
N LEU A 149 -15.27 0.29 5.54
CA LEU A 149 -14.87 1.03 4.35
C LEU A 149 -13.37 1.32 4.46
N ALA A 150 -12.57 0.56 3.74
CA ALA A 150 -11.11 0.50 3.91
C ALA A 150 -10.37 1.59 3.16
N ASN A 151 -10.73 1.84 1.89
CA ASN A 151 -10.07 2.84 1.06
C ASN A 151 -11.09 3.69 0.31
N PHE A 152 -10.89 5.00 0.33
CA PHE A 152 -11.60 5.98 -0.48
C PHE A 152 -10.66 6.42 -1.61
N ASN A 153 -10.58 5.61 -2.67
CA ASN A 153 -9.59 5.80 -3.74
C ASN A 153 -9.95 6.97 -4.67
N SER A 154 -11.23 7.18 -4.89
CA SER A 154 -11.78 8.30 -5.66
C SER A 154 -13.26 8.48 -5.32
N PRO A 155 -13.92 9.58 -5.76
CA PRO A 155 -15.35 9.73 -5.60
C PRO A 155 -16.20 8.58 -6.16
N GLY A 156 -15.63 7.83 -7.11
CA GLY A 156 -16.31 6.69 -7.75
C GLY A 156 -15.77 5.31 -7.35
N GLN A 157 -14.83 5.22 -6.40
CA GLN A 157 -14.25 3.93 -6.02
C GLN A 157 -13.96 3.86 -4.52
N ILE A 158 -14.67 2.97 -3.84
CA ILE A 158 -14.47 2.65 -2.42
C ILE A 158 -14.12 1.17 -2.31
N VAL A 159 -13.16 0.85 -1.45
CA VAL A 159 -12.83 -0.54 -1.12
C VAL A 159 -13.43 -0.88 0.24
N ILE A 160 -14.14 -1.99 0.29
CA ILE A 160 -14.65 -2.59 1.51
C ILE A 160 -13.73 -3.72 1.96
N SER A 161 -13.65 -3.96 3.27
CA SER A 161 -12.75 -4.94 3.88
C SER A 161 -13.36 -5.51 5.15
N GLY A 162 -13.25 -6.83 5.36
CA GLY A 162 -13.81 -7.51 6.51
C GLY A 162 -13.63 -9.02 6.44
N PRO A 163 -14.39 -9.80 7.24
CA PRO A 163 -14.39 -11.25 7.12
C PRO A 163 -14.74 -11.69 5.70
N ALA A 164 -13.98 -12.63 5.13
CA ALA A 164 -14.14 -13.06 3.74
C ALA A 164 -15.58 -13.49 3.40
N LYS A 165 -16.25 -14.16 4.35
CA LYS A 165 -17.65 -14.59 4.18
C LYS A 165 -18.61 -13.40 4.04
N GLU A 166 -18.47 -12.38 4.90
CA GLU A 166 -19.32 -11.18 4.83
C GLU A 166 -19.04 -10.36 3.57
N VAL A 167 -17.76 -10.20 3.19
CA VAL A 167 -17.39 -9.53 1.93
C VAL A 167 -18.03 -10.26 0.74
N ALA A 168 -17.99 -11.60 0.70
CA ALA A 168 -18.63 -12.37 -0.37
C ALA A 168 -20.16 -12.19 -0.38
N GLN A 169 -20.79 -12.12 0.79
CA GLN A 169 -22.24 -11.89 0.92
C GLN A 169 -22.63 -10.48 0.46
N SER A 170 -21.77 -9.48 0.60
CA SER A 170 -22.08 -8.09 0.24
C SER A 170 -22.11 -7.83 -1.28
N LEU A 171 -21.50 -8.69 -2.10
CA LEU A 171 -21.30 -8.42 -3.54
C LEU A 171 -22.62 -8.24 -4.31
N GLY A 172 -23.58 -9.15 -4.09
CA GLY A 172 -24.91 -9.10 -4.71
C GLY A 172 -25.69 -7.86 -4.29
N PRO A 173 -25.98 -7.68 -2.99
CA PRO A 173 -26.70 -6.53 -2.48
C PRO A 173 -26.13 -5.18 -2.91
N LEU A 174 -24.81 -5.01 -2.91
CA LEU A 174 -24.18 -3.76 -3.37
C LEU A 174 -24.39 -3.52 -4.86
N LYS A 175 -24.36 -4.59 -5.68
CA LYS A 175 -24.66 -4.49 -7.10
C LYS A 175 -26.14 -4.14 -7.36
N GLU A 176 -27.05 -4.77 -6.65
CA GLU A 176 -28.50 -4.50 -6.72
C GLU A 176 -28.85 -3.07 -6.26
N ALA A 177 -28.08 -2.53 -5.31
CA ALA A 177 -28.21 -1.14 -4.86
C ALA A 177 -27.66 -0.11 -5.83
N GLY A 178 -27.13 -0.54 -6.99
CA GLY A 178 -26.71 0.34 -8.09
C GLY A 178 -25.21 0.50 -8.28
N ALA A 179 -24.34 -0.28 -7.60
CA ALA A 179 -22.93 -0.28 -7.93
C ALA A 179 -22.72 -0.77 -9.37
N LYS A 180 -21.96 0.00 -10.16
CA LYS A 180 -21.62 -0.38 -11.54
C LYS A 180 -20.84 -1.71 -11.57
N LEU A 181 -19.91 -1.88 -10.64
CA LEU A 181 -19.15 -3.11 -10.44
C LEU A 181 -18.86 -3.30 -8.95
N VAL A 182 -18.81 -4.55 -8.51
CA VAL A 182 -18.26 -4.96 -7.22
C VAL A 182 -17.26 -6.08 -7.49
N VAL A 183 -15.97 -5.79 -7.29
CA VAL A 183 -14.86 -6.66 -7.72
C VAL A 183 -14.11 -7.17 -6.49
N PRO A 184 -14.18 -8.49 -6.19
CA PRO A 184 -13.32 -9.08 -5.17
C PRO A 184 -11.84 -8.86 -5.49
N LEU A 185 -11.07 -8.47 -4.48
CA LEU A 185 -9.62 -8.28 -4.63
C LEU A 185 -8.87 -9.57 -4.27
N LYS A 186 -7.81 -9.86 -5.01
CA LYS A 186 -6.91 -11.00 -4.73
C LYS A 186 -5.96 -10.65 -3.57
N VAL A 187 -6.47 -10.70 -2.35
CA VAL A 187 -5.71 -10.42 -1.12
C VAL A 187 -5.89 -11.53 -0.10
N SER A 188 -4.92 -11.70 0.79
CA SER A 188 -4.92 -12.74 1.81
C SER A 188 -5.60 -12.34 3.12
N GLY A 189 -5.89 -11.05 3.31
CA GLY A 189 -6.42 -10.53 4.57
C GLY A 189 -7.34 -9.33 4.39
N ALA A 190 -8.06 -8.98 5.46
CA ALA A 190 -8.93 -7.80 5.53
C ALA A 190 -8.09 -6.54 5.84
N PHE A 191 -7.27 -6.12 4.88
CA PHE A 191 -6.40 -4.96 5.08
C PHE A 191 -7.21 -3.68 5.27
N HIS A 192 -6.66 -2.74 6.06
CA HIS A 192 -7.29 -1.47 6.40
C HIS A 192 -8.66 -1.58 7.08
N SER A 193 -8.95 -2.70 7.77
CA SER A 193 -10.15 -2.91 8.57
C SER A 193 -9.81 -3.03 10.06
N ARG A 194 -10.86 -3.10 10.89
CA ARG A 194 -10.72 -3.39 12.32
C ARG A 194 -9.95 -4.68 12.63
N MET A 195 -9.91 -5.63 11.69
CA MET A 195 -9.12 -6.86 11.82
C MET A 195 -7.61 -6.61 11.82
N MET A 196 -7.17 -5.41 11.41
CA MET A 196 -5.76 -4.99 11.46
C MET A 196 -5.36 -4.30 12.77
N LYS A 197 -6.23 -4.27 13.78
CA LYS A 197 -5.93 -3.56 15.04
C LYS A 197 -4.71 -4.14 15.75
N GLU A 198 -4.68 -5.45 15.95
CA GLU A 198 -3.54 -6.12 16.59
C GLU A 198 -2.26 -6.06 15.73
N PRO A 199 -2.29 -6.36 14.42
CA PRO A 199 -1.19 -6.10 13.52
C PRO A 199 -0.66 -4.65 13.57
N ALA A 200 -1.53 -3.66 13.66
CA ALA A 200 -1.14 -2.26 13.75
C ALA A 200 -0.40 -1.94 15.06
N LEU A 201 -0.83 -2.49 16.19
CA LEU A 201 -0.13 -2.36 17.47
C LEU A 201 1.28 -2.97 17.40
N GLN A 202 1.41 -4.20 16.86
CA GLN A 202 2.71 -4.85 16.68
C GLN A 202 3.64 -4.05 15.79
N PHE A 203 3.11 -3.49 14.71
CA PHE A 203 3.88 -2.66 13.81
C PHE A 203 4.26 -1.31 14.46
N GLY A 204 3.36 -0.71 15.23
CA GLY A 204 3.62 0.52 15.99
C GLY A 204 4.76 0.35 17.01
N GLU A 205 4.82 -0.79 17.71
CA GLU A 205 5.96 -1.08 18.60
C GLU A 205 7.28 -1.18 17.82
N PHE A 206 7.27 -1.83 16.66
CA PHE A 206 8.46 -1.91 15.81
C PHE A 206 8.90 -0.53 15.29
N LEU A 207 7.97 0.37 14.97
CA LEU A 207 8.30 1.71 14.50
C LEU A 207 9.04 2.57 15.54
N LYS A 208 8.95 2.26 16.84
CA LYS A 208 9.69 2.95 17.90
C LYS A 208 11.21 2.78 17.84
N GLU A 209 11.68 1.81 17.04
CA GLU A 209 13.12 1.61 16.80
C GLU A 209 13.72 2.63 15.83
N PHE A 210 12.91 3.48 15.20
CA PHE A 210 13.31 4.41 14.16
C PHE A 210 13.10 5.85 14.56
N SER A 211 13.94 6.73 14.03
CA SER A 211 13.77 8.18 14.14
C SER A 211 13.22 8.71 12.84
N PHE A 212 12.25 9.61 12.93
CA PHE A 212 11.60 10.22 11.79
C PHE A 212 12.01 11.69 11.71
N LEU A 213 12.49 12.10 10.53
CA LEU A 213 12.87 13.49 10.24
C LEU A 213 11.69 14.20 9.57
N GLU A 214 11.72 15.52 9.58
CA GLU A 214 10.78 16.35 8.81
C GLU A 214 10.87 16.03 7.32
N THR A 215 9.74 16.10 6.64
CA THR A 215 9.68 15.89 5.19
C THR A 215 10.24 17.11 4.44
N SER A 216 11.12 16.89 3.47
CA SER A 216 11.68 17.98 2.62
C SER A 216 10.65 18.59 1.66
N ILE A 217 9.58 17.87 1.38
CA ILE A 217 8.40 18.30 0.60
C ILE A 217 7.13 17.77 1.29
N PRO A 218 5.96 18.42 1.14
CA PRO A 218 4.71 17.90 1.68
C PRO A 218 4.41 16.48 1.21
N VAL A 219 4.22 15.54 2.14
CA VAL A 219 3.73 14.19 1.89
C VAL A 219 2.33 14.06 2.48
N TYR A 220 1.38 13.65 1.66
CA TYR A 220 -0.02 13.50 2.09
C TYR A 220 -0.25 12.15 2.74
N ALA A 221 -0.73 12.16 3.99
CA ALA A 221 -1.01 10.98 4.77
C ALA A 221 -2.32 10.30 4.31
N ASN A 222 -2.33 8.97 4.22
CA ASN A 222 -3.52 8.21 3.83
C ASN A 222 -4.68 8.37 4.85
N VAL A 223 -4.35 8.53 6.14
CA VAL A 223 -5.34 8.60 7.22
C VAL A 223 -6.10 9.93 7.22
N THR A 224 -5.40 11.04 6.99
CA THR A 224 -5.96 12.39 7.12
C THR A 224 -6.28 13.06 5.79
N ALA A 225 -5.73 12.53 4.67
CA ALA A 225 -5.71 13.19 3.36
C ALA A 225 -5.13 14.62 3.41
N ALA A 226 -4.27 14.89 4.38
CA ALA A 226 -3.56 16.15 4.60
C ALA A 226 -2.06 15.90 4.66
N PRO A 227 -1.21 16.91 4.43
CA PRO A 227 0.23 16.78 4.62
C PRO A 227 0.55 16.33 6.06
N TYR A 228 1.60 15.53 6.20
CA TYR A 228 2.20 15.31 7.52
C TYR A 228 2.62 16.66 8.10
N THR A 229 2.26 16.89 9.34
CA THR A 229 2.71 18.05 10.13
C THR A 229 3.60 17.55 11.25
N ASP A 230 4.50 18.39 11.70
CA ASP A 230 5.32 18.13 12.87
C ASP A 230 4.40 17.86 14.07
N SER A 231 4.63 16.75 14.74
CA SER A 231 3.91 16.37 15.97
C SER A 231 4.75 16.60 17.18
#